data_230e7150f02a620687e84cc9327f9eed
#
_entry.id   230e7150f02a620687e84cc9327f9eed
#
_cell.length_a   1.000
_cell.length_b   1.000
_cell.length_c   1.000
_cell.angle_alpha   90.00
_cell.angle_beta   90.00
_cell.angle_gamma   90.00
#
_symmetry.space_group_name_H-M   'P 1'
#
loop_
_entity.id
_entity.type
_entity.pdbx_description
1 polymer ?
#
loop_
_entity_poly.entity_id
_entity_poly.type
_entity_poly.pdbx_seq_one_letter_code
_entity_poly.pdbx_strand_id
1 'polypeptide(L)'
;MKVSKYIFIKKNIFNLETEKSGEFQLNLLNLDTQALGIPDTDYPTTIKMSSSEFVSLCRDFTNLSDCVKIEVKDEKCTFFVSGKAGNGKYYLKNNNAEKIDDQVIIVNKEDVSCSYGLQYLNSFAKASSLSNIVTLHISSKYPLMIDYEIEDLGFLKFYLAPKMDDDEASNDAEK
;
A
#
# COMPACT_ATOMS: atom_id res chain seq x y z
N MET A 1 42.06 1.78 -9.80
CA MET A 1 41.37 2.91 -9.22
C MET A 1 39.94 2.93 -9.83
N LYS A 2 38.96 2.37 -9.11
CA LYS A 2 37.55 2.40 -9.60
C LYS A 2 36.97 3.77 -9.31
N VAL A 3 36.72 4.55 -10.34
CA VAL A 3 35.98 5.82 -10.22
C VAL A 3 34.51 5.44 -10.01
N SER A 4 34.02 5.56 -8.78
CA SER A 4 32.61 5.43 -8.48
C SER A 4 31.90 6.66 -9.07
N LYS A 5 31.20 6.45 -10.17
CA LYS A 5 30.41 7.51 -10.82
C LYS A 5 29.10 7.61 -10.04
N TYR A 6 29.02 8.55 -9.11
CA TYR A 6 27.78 8.84 -8.42
C TYR A 6 26.79 9.45 -9.42
N ILE A 7 25.72 8.72 -9.71
CA ILE A 7 24.59 9.23 -10.47
C ILE A 7 23.60 9.77 -9.44
N PHE A 8 23.16 11.01 -9.61
CA PHE A 8 22.15 11.62 -8.74
C PHE A 8 21.02 12.21 -9.56
N ILE A 9 19.83 12.26 -8.97
CA ILE A 9 18.67 12.98 -9.51
C ILE A 9 18.52 14.27 -8.71
N LYS A 10 18.49 15.40 -9.41
CA LYS A 10 18.23 16.72 -8.83
C LYS A 10 16.80 17.12 -9.15
N LYS A 11 16.00 17.42 -8.12
CA LYS A 11 14.63 17.93 -8.25
C LYS A 11 14.57 19.34 -7.69
N ASN A 12 14.19 20.29 -8.53
CA ASN A 12 13.92 21.67 -8.13
C ASN A 12 12.42 21.88 -8.08
N ILE A 13 11.92 22.42 -6.97
CA ILE A 13 10.53 22.78 -6.79
C ILE A 13 10.47 24.31 -6.62
N PHE A 14 9.69 24.96 -7.46
CA PHE A 14 9.47 26.41 -7.39
C PHE A 14 7.97 26.66 -7.17
N ASN A 15 7.65 27.44 -6.14
CA ASN A 15 6.31 27.97 -5.96
C ASN A 15 6.34 29.46 -6.35
N LEU A 16 5.73 29.80 -7.47
CA LEU A 16 5.75 31.15 -8.04
C LEU A 16 4.92 32.16 -7.23
N GLU A 17 3.89 31.69 -6.50
CA GLU A 17 3.01 32.56 -5.71
C GLU A 17 3.64 32.97 -4.36
N THR A 18 4.44 32.10 -3.78
CA THR A 18 5.03 32.30 -2.45
C THR A 18 6.52 32.57 -2.47
N GLU A 19 7.13 32.64 -3.67
CA GLU A 19 8.58 32.81 -3.89
C GLU A 19 9.45 31.77 -3.14
N LYS A 20 8.86 30.63 -2.78
CA LYS A 20 9.55 29.54 -2.10
C LYS A 20 10.13 28.58 -3.10
N SER A 21 11.41 28.24 -2.94
CA SER A 21 12.07 27.23 -3.74
C SER A 21 12.67 26.15 -2.88
N GLY A 22 12.64 24.90 -3.34
CA GLY A 22 13.30 23.77 -2.70
C GLY A 22 14.16 23.04 -3.72
N GLU A 23 15.37 22.69 -3.31
CA GLU A 23 16.29 21.86 -4.09
C GLU A 23 16.52 20.54 -3.35
N PHE A 24 16.30 19.43 -4.03
CA PHE A 24 16.50 18.07 -3.47
C PHE A 24 17.44 17.30 -4.38
N GLN A 25 18.45 16.68 -3.76
CA GLN A 25 19.40 15.81 -4.45
C GLN A 25 19.29 14.42 -3.86
N LEU A 26 19.00 13.43 -4.71
CA LEU A 26 18.97 12.02 -4.35
C LEU A 26 20.17 11.34 -4.99
N ASN A 27 21.01 10.71 -4.15
CA ASN A 27 22.08 9.85 -4.63
C ASN A 27 21.48 8.52 -5.05
N LEU A 28 21.79 8.07 -6.27
CA LEU A 28 21.38 6.77 -6.77
C LEU A 28 22.40 5.72 -6.36
N LEU A 29 21.90 4.56 -5.90
CA LEU A 29 22.71 3.39 -5.67
C LEU A 29 22.85 2.64 -6.99
N ASN A 30 24.06 2.30 -7.37
CA ASN A 30 24.30 1.38 -8.48
C ASN A 30 24.10 -0.04 -7.95
N LEU A 31 22.89 -0.57 -8.11
CA LEU A 31 22.58 -1.94 -7.73
C LEU A 31 22.80 -2.83 -8.96
N ASP A 32 23.75 -3.78 -8.87
CA ASP A 32 23.90 -4.86 -9.84
C ASP A 32 22.76 -5.89 -9.67
N THR A 33 21.52 -5.40 -9.67
CA THR A 33 20.35 -6.27 -9.59
C THR A 33 19.74 -6.41 -10.97
N GLN A 34 19.47 -7.65 -11.36
CA GLN A 34 18.56 -7.92 -12.46
C GLN A 34 17.21 -7.28 -12.11
N ALA A 35 16.65 -6.53 -13.04
CA ALA A 35 15.30 -5.99 -12.86
C ALA A 35 14.35 -7.16 -12.56
N LEU A 36 13.81 -7.18 -11.35
CA LEU A 36 12.75 -8.11 -10.99
C LEU A 36 11.55 -7.75 -11.88
N GLY A 37 11.25 -8.61 -12.85
CA GLY A 37 10.02 -8.48 -13.64
C GLY A 37 8.83 -8.51 -12.70
N ILE A 38 7.92 -7.55 -12.85
CA ILE A 38 6.64 -7.58 -12.16
C ILE A 38 5.84 -8.69 -12.84
N PRO A 39 5.49 -9.79 -12.12
CA PRO A 39 4.69 -10.85 -12.73
C PRO A 39 3.31 -10.28 -13.06
N ASP A 40 2.79 -10.64 -14.22
CA ASP A 40 1.39 -10.43 -14.55
C ASP A 40 0.58 -11.42 -13.71
N THR A 41 0.07 -10.94 -12.58
CA THR A 41 -0.52 -11.77 -11.54
C THR A 41 -2.00 -11.47 -11.45
N ASP A 42 -2.83 -12.50 -11.59
CA ASP A 42 -4.27 -12.41 -11.32
C ASP A 42 -4.51 -12.48 -9.79
N TYR A 43 -4.94 -11.37 -9.23
CA TYR A 43 -5.28 -11.29 -7.82
C TYR A 43 -6.73 -11.73 -7.59
N PRO A 44 -6.97 -12.72 -6.72
CA PRO A 44 -8.32 -13.24 -6.49
C PRO A 44 -9.21 -12.27 -5.73
N THR A 45 -8.62 -11.37 -4.96
CA THR A 45 -9.35 -10.44 -4.10
C THR A 45 -8.91 -9.00 -4.36
N THR A 46 -9.89 -8.12 -4.62
CA THR A 46 -9.64 -6.69 -4.83
C THR A 46 -10.61 -5.85 -4.01
N ILE A 47 -10.11 -4.71 -3.50
CA ILE A 47 -10.88 -3.72 -2.76
C ILE A 47 -10.62 -2.37 -3.40
N LYS A 48 -11.65 -1.77 -3.95
CA LYS A 48 -11.63 -0.41 -4.50
C LYS A 48 -12.33 0.51 -3.52
N MET A 49 -11.66 1.61 -3.13
CA MET A 49 -12.19 2.56 -2.15
C MET A 49 -11.64 3.96 -2.39
N SER A 50 -12.17 4.95 -1.68
CA SER A 50 -11.66 6.31 -1.70
C SER A 50 -10.22 6.38 -1.17
N SER A 51 -9.35 7.09 -1.90
CA SER A 51 -7.96 7.32 -1.45
C SER A 51 -7.89 8.10 -0.14
N SER A 52 -8.80 9.05 0.07
CA SER A 52 -8.88 9.85 1.31
C SER A 52 -9.26 9.00 2.52
N GLU A 53 -10.18 8.05 2.34
CA GLU A 53 -10.57 7.08 3.36
C GLU A 53 -9.41 6.16 3.72
N PHE A 54 -8.69 5.65 2.72
CA PHE A 54 -7.49 4.83 2.93
C PHE A 54 -6.40 5.58 3.71
N VAL A 55 -6.14 6.86 3.38
CA VAL A 55 -5.20 7.72 4.14
C VAL A 55 -5.62 7.85 5.59
N SER A 56 -6.88 8.16 5.85
CA SER A 56 -7.41 8.33 7.20
C SER A 56 -7.27 7.04 8.02
N LEU A 57 -7.65 5.91 7.43
CA LEU A 57 -7.54 4.60 8.05
C LEU A 57 -6.09 4.25 8.42
N CYS A 58 -5.15 4.43 7.48
CA CYS A 58 -3.73 4.15 7.74
C CYS A 58 -3.17 5.03 8.85
N ARG A 59 -3.48 6.33 8.84
CA ARG A 59 -3.05 7.29 9.84
C ARG A 59 -3.60 6.95 11.23
N ASP A 60 -4.89 6.68 11.31
CA ASP A 60 -5.56 6.43 12.60
C ASP A 60 -5.06 5.13 13.23
N PHE A 61 -4.84 4.11 12.42
CA PHE A 61 -4.33 2.82 12.88
C PHE A 61 -2.86 2.85 13.31
N THR A 62 -2.04 3.72 12.72
CA THR A 62 -0.63 3.88 13.12
C THR A 62 -0.49 4.37 14.57
N ASN A 63 -1.50 5.09 15.10
CA ASN A 63 -1.51 5.50 16.51
C ASN A 63 -1.74 4.32 17.47
N LEU A 64 -2.25 3.20 16.99
CA LEU A 64 -2.58 2.03 17.80
C LEU A 64 -1.56 0.90 17.65
N SER A 65 -1.02 0.68 16.46
CA SER A 65 -0.16 -0.46 16.14
C SER A 65 0.78 -0.17 14.98
N ASP A 66 1.86 -0.95 14.87
CA ASP A 66 2.78 -0.92 13.72
C ASP A 66 2.30 -1.79 12.55
N CYS A 67 1.28 -2.61 12.78
CA CYS A 67 0.79 -3.57 11.79
C CYS A 67 -0.74 -3.55 11.73
N VAL A 68 -1.27 -3.79 10.53
CA VAL A 68 -2.69 -4.01 10.29
C VAL A 68 -2.89 -5.39 9.66
N LYS A 69 -3.86 -6.12 10.15
CA LYS A 69 -4.38 -7.35 9.54
C LYS A 69 -5.56 -6.98 8.65
N ILE A 70 -5.50 -7.40 7.38
CA ILE A 70 -6.57 -7.22 6.41
C ILE A 70 -7.18 -8.60 6.14
N GLU A 71 -8.45 -8.72 6.44
CA GLU A 71 -9.21 -9.94 6.23
C GLU A 71 -10.38 -9.65 5.28
N VAL A 72 -10.49 -10.43 4.21
CA VAL A 72 -11.61 -10.35 3.27
C VAL A 72 -12.30 -11.68 3.22
N LYS A 73 -13.59 -11.67 3.54
CA LYS A 73 -14.45 -12.84 3.56
C LYS A 73 -15.88 -12.44 3.24
N ASP A 74 -16.58 -13.25 2.44
CA ASP A 74 -17.99 -13.04 2.08
C ASP A 74 -18.28 -11.60 1.60
N GLU A 75 -17.43 -11.04 0.74
CA GLU A 75 -17.53 -9.66 0.22
C GLU A 75 -17.49 -8.57 1.31
N LYS A 76 -16.92 -8.89 2.46
CA LYS A 76 -16.65 -7.95 3.54
C LYS A 76 -15.16 -7.87 3.76
N CYS A 77 -14.66 -6.66 3.90
CA CYS A 77 -13.29 -6.42 4.30
C CYS A 77 -13.24 -5.89 5.74
N THR A 78 -12.36 -6.45 6.54
CA THR A 78 -12.08 -6.01 7.89
C THR A 78 -10.60 -5.64 7.99
N PHE A 79 -10.33 -4.41 8.37
CA PHE A 79 -9.00 -3.99 8.81
C PHE A 79 -8.98 -4.07 10.33
N PHE A 80 -8.02 -4.78 10.86
CA PHE A 80 -7.87 -4.98 12.30
C PHE A 80 -6.45 -4.63 12.76
N VAL A 81 -6.35 -3.88 13.85
CA VAL A 81 -5.10 -3.57 14.52
C VAL A 81 -5.20 -3.93 15.99
N SER A 82 -4.10 -4.44 16.53
CA SER A 82 -3.95 -4.69 17.96
C SER A 82 -2.56 -4.20 18.38
N GLY A 83 -2.52 -3.38 19.39
CA GLY A 83 -1.28 -2.82 19.92
C GLY A 83 -1.38 -2.44 21.38
N LYS A 84 -0.31 -1.94 21.95
CA LYS A 84 -0.24 -1.56 23.36
C LYS A 84 -1.22 -0.43 23.73
N ALA A 85 -1.52 0.45 22.77
CA ALA A 85 -2.42 1.58 22.96
C ALA A 85 -3.91 1.17 22.87
N GLY A 86 -4.21 0.02 22.30
CA GLY A 86 -5.58 -0.47 22.12
C GLY A 86 -5.76 -1.29 20.84
N ASN A 87 -7.03 -1.61 20.58
CA ASN A 87 -7.43 -2.36 19.39
C ASN A 87 -8.34 -1.49 18.53
N GLY A 88 -8.25 -1.65 17.22
CA GLY A 88 -9.12 -0.98 16.26
C GLY A 88 -9.64 -1.95 15.22
N LYS A 89 -10.88 -1.75 14.79
CA LYS A 89 -11.48 -2.48 13.66
C LYS A 89 -12.19 -1.51 12.74
N TYR A 90 -12.00 -1.68 11.46
CA TYR A 90 -12.69 -0.93 10.43
C TYR A 90 -13.29 -1.90 9.41
N TYR A 91 -14.56 -1.72 9.09
CA TYR A 91 -15.31 -2.63 8.23
C TYR A 91 -15.72 -1.94 6.95
N LEU A 92 -15.41 -2.56 5.83
CA LEU A 92 -15.89 -2.18 4.52
C LEU A 92 -16.84 -3.24 3.98
N LYS A 93 -17.87 -2.77 3.28
CA LYS A 93 -18.80 -3.60 2.52
C LYS A 93 -19.05 -2.94 1.17
N ASN A 94 -19.41 -3.74 0.18
CA ASN A 94 -19.90 -3.20 -1.07
C ASN A 94 -21.00 -2.18 -0.82
N ASN A 95 -20.87 -1.03 -1.45
CA ASN A 95 -21.91 -0.02 -1.44
C ASN A 95 -22.14 0.51 -2.86
N ASN A 96 -23.32 1.09 -3.09
CA ASN A 96 -23.73 1.72 -4.35
C ASN A 96 -23.89 3.22 -4.13
N ALA A 97 -22.87 3.88 -3.56
CA ALA A 97 -22.92 5.32 -3.37
C ALA A 97 -23.11 6.05 -4.71
N GLU A 98 -23.86 7.14 -4.73
CA GLU A 98 -24.09 7.93 -5.94
C GLU A 98 -22.81 8.56 -6.49
N LYS A 99 -21.89 8.93 -5.61
CA LYS A 99 -20.58 9.45 -5.99
C LYS A 99 -19.58 8.30 -6.13
N ILE A 100 -18.90 8.28 -7.26
CA ILE A 100 -17.86 7.27 -7.56
C ILE A 100 -16.77 7.25 -6.48
N ASP A 101 -16.40 8.42 -5.97
CA ASP A 101 -15.36 8.56 -4.95
C ASP A 101 -15.78 7.97 -3.58
N ASP A 102 -17.07 7.80 -3.32
CA ASP A 102 -17.61 7.23 -2.08
C ASP A 102 -17.97 5.74 -2.23
N GLN A 103 -17.73 5.16 -3.43
CA GLN A 103 -18.02 3.76 -3.69
C GLN A 103 -16.95 2.85 -3.10
N VAL A 104 -17.42 1.77 -2.46
CA VAL A 104 -16.58 0.64 -2.05
C VAL A 104 -16.98 -0.57 -2.90
N ILE A 105 -16.02 -1.13 -3.64
CA ILE A 105 -16.24 -2.32 -4.45
C ILE A 105 -15.26 -3.39 -3.97
N ILE A 106 -15.80 -4.51 -3.49
CA ILE A 106 -15.04 -5.66 -3.04
C ILE A 106 -15.35 -6.82 -3.98
N VAL A 107 -14.33 -7.34 -4.64
CA VAL A 107 -14.42 -8.59 -5.41
C VAL A 107 -13.62 -9.63 -4.62
N ASN A 108 -14.27 -10.67 -4.16
CA ASN A 108 -13.67 -11.74 -3.38
C ASN A 108 -13.92 -13.09 -4.04
N LYS A 109 -12.92 -13.63 -4.73
CA LYS A 109 -12.94 -14.98 -5.29
C LYS A 109 -12.31 -16.01 -4.35
N GLU A 110 -11.49 -15.55 -3.40
CA GLU A 110 -10.80 -16.38 -2.42
C GLU A 110 -10.68 -15.60 -1.11
N ASP A 111 -11.04 -16.22 0.01
CA ASP A 111 -10.90 -15.62 1.32
C ASP A 111 -9.41 -15.40 1.64
N VAL A 112 -9.09 -14.22 2.15
CA VAL A 112 -7.71 -13.83 2.41
C VAL A 112 -7.60 -13.17 3.77
N SER A 113 -6.49 -13.46 4.47
CA SER A 113 -6.14 -12.87 5.76
C SER A 113 -4.63 -12.67 5.81
N CYS A 114 -4.18 -11.42 5.74
CA CYS A 114 -2.76 -11.07 5.70
C CYS A 114 -2.46 -9.86 6.57
N SER A 115 -1.26 -9.84 7.16
CA SER A 115 -0.78 -8.74 8.00
C SER A 115 0.26 -7.88 7.25
N TYR A 116 0.17 -6.55 7.39
CA TYR A 116 1.05 -5.60 6.70
C TYR A 116 1.56 -4.52 7.64
N GLY A 117 2.78 -4.01 7.36
CA GLY A 117 3.37 -2.91 8.13
C GLY A 117 2.72 -1.56 7.80
N LEU A 118 2.14 -0.91 8.79
CA LEU A 118 1.45 0.38 8.65
C LEU A 118 2.35 1.51 8.19
N GLN A 119 3.63 1.51 8.56
CA GLN A 119 4.60 2.50 8.11
C GLN A 119 4.73 2.55 6.57
N TYR A 120 4.66 1.38 5.92
CA TYR A 120 4.72 1.29 4.46
C TYR A 120 3.40 1.73 3.83
N LEU A 121 2.27 1.29 4.38
CA LEU A 121 0.94 1.69 3.91
C LEU A 121 0.76 3.21 3.99
N ASN A 122 1.18 3.85 5.10
CA ASN A 122 1.18 5.30 5.23
C ASN A 122 2.07 6.00 4.19
N SER A 123 3.20 5.38 3.84
CA SER A 123 4.08 5.94 2.80
C SER A 123 3.43 5.87 1.43
N PHE A 124 2.75 4.76 1.11
CA PHE A 124 2.04 4.57 -0.16
C PHE A 124 0.76 5.42 -0.23
N ALA A 125 0.08 5.62 0.89
CA ALA A 125 -1.10 6.46 0.99
C ALA A 125 -0.84 7.93 0.60
N LYS A 126 0.41 8.40 0.61
CA LYS A 126 0.78 9.74 0.13
C LYS A 126 0.49 9.95 -1.36
N ALA A 127 0.35 8.89 -2.14
CA ALA A 127 -0.05 8.96 -3.54
C ALA A 127 -1.53 9.33 -3.74
N SER A 128 -2.31 9.43 -2.68
CA SER A 128 -3.73 9.86 -2.71
C SER A 128 -3.96 11.22 -3.38
N SER A 129 -2.94 12.08 -3.41
CA SER A 129 -3.00 13.36 -4.13
C SER A 129 -3.02 13.20 -5.66
N LEU A 130 -2.72 12.02 -6.18
CA LEU A 130 -2.65 11.73 -7.62
C LEU A 130 -3.92 11.05 -8.14
N SER A 131 -4.71 10.42 -7.27
CA SER A 131 -5.94 9.72 -7.65
C SER A 131 -6.92 9.70 -6.48
N ASN A 132 -8.20 9.97 -6.75
CA ASN A 132 -9.28 9.92 -5.75
C ASN A 132 -9.60 8.49 -5.32
N ILE A 133 -9.20 7.51 -6.11
CA ILE A 133 -9.50 6.10 -5.90
C ILE A 133 -8.20 5.32 -5.71
N VAL A 134 -8.21 4.39 -4.77
CA VAL A 134 -7.17 3.39 -4.58
C VAL A 134 -7.76 2.00 -4.71
N THR A 135 -7.02 1.10 -5.36
CA THR A 135 -7.38 -0.32 -5.47
C THR A 135 -6.32 -1.17 -4.76
N LEU A 136 -6.76 -1.97 -3.78
CA LEU A 136 -5.93 -2.93 -3.08
C LEU A 136 -6.16 -4.30 -3.70
N HIS A 137 -5.09 -4.95 -4.17
CA HIS A 137 -5.13 -6.30 -4.71
C HIS A 137 -4.42 -7.23 -3.72
N ILE A 138 -5.16 -8.18 -3.17
CA ILE A 138 -4.71 -9.00 -2.05
C ILE A 138 -4.71 -10.48 -2.46
N SER A 139 -3.66 -11.17 -2.03
CA SER A 139 -3.52 -12.62 -2.20
C SER A 139 -2.71 -13.18 -1.03
N SER A 140 -2.98 -14.43 -0.65
CA SER A 140 -2.15 -15.19 0.30
C SER A 140 -0.80 -15.61 -0.29
N LYS A 141 -0.66 -15.61 -1.63
CA LYS A 141 0.51 -16.11 -2.36
C LYS A 141 1.43 -15.00 -2.88
N TYR A 142 0.91 -13.79 -3.03
CA TYR A 142 1.62 -12.69 -3.66
C TYR A 142 1.65 -11.46 -2.76
N PRO A 143 2.62 -10.55 -2.93
CA PRO A 143 2.62 -9.27 -2.24
C PRO A 143 1.32 -8.50 -2.46
N LEU A 144 0.86 -7.76 -1.45
CA LEU A 144 -0.19 -6.76 -1.63
C LEU A 144 0.23 -5.79 -2.72
N MET A 145 -0.64 -5.57 -3.71
CA MET A 145 -0.45 -4.51 -4.70
C MET A 145 -1.46 -3.40 -4.42
N ILE A 146 -0.97 -2.17 -4.31
CA ILE A 146 -1.76 -0.96 -4.15
C ILE A 146 -1.64 -0.16 -5.43
N ASP A 147 -2.76 0.06 -6.11
CA ASP A 147 -2.84 0.65 -7.43
C ASP A 147 -3.60 1.99 -7.38
N TYR A 148 -2.96 3.04 -7.90
CA TYR A 148 -3.55 4.35 -8.14
C TYR A 148 -3.58 4.60 -9.64
N GLU A 149 -4.76 4.64 -10.22
CA GLU A 149 -4.96 5.02 -11.60
C GLU A 149 -4.97 6.55 -11.71
N ILE A 150 -4.08 7.08 -12.54
CA ILE A 150 -3.90 8.52 -12.73
C ILE A 150 -4.44 8.87 -14.11
N GLU A 151 -5.54 9.64 -14.15
CA GLU A 151 -6.19 10.03 -15.39
C GLU A 151 -5.17 10.55 -16.41
N ASP A 152 -5.29 10.07 -17.66
CA ASP A 152 -4.48 10.44 -18.82
C ASP A 152 -2.95 10.24 -18.70
N LEU A 153 -2.44 9.84 -17.53
CA LEU A 153 -1.01 9.66 -17.28
C LEU A 153 -0.59 8.22 -17.07
N GLY A 154 -1.51 7.33 -16.67
CA GLY A 154 -1.22 5.92 -16.43
C GLY A 154 -1.55 5.47 -15.01
N PHE A 155 -0.64 4.75 -14.36
CA PHE A 155 -0.86 4.18 -13.03
C PHE A 155 0.40 4.21 -12.17
N LEU A 156 0.20 4.15 -10.85
CA LEU A 156 1.26 4.01 -9.86
C LEU A 156 0.95 2.80 -8.98
N LYS A 157 1.83 1.80 -9.02
CA LYS A 157 1.66 0.55 -8.28
C LYS A 157 2.75 0.39 -7.22
N PHE A 158 2.34 0.07 -6.01
CA PHE A 158 3.21 -0.30 -4.90
C PHE A 158 3.01 -1.76 -4.53
N TYR A 159 4.09 -2.42 -4.16
CA TYR A 159 4.07 -3.82 -3.74
C TYR A 159 4.62 -3.96 -2.34
N LEU A 160 3.90 -4.69 -1.47
CA LEU A 160 4.26 -4.90 -0.08
C LEU A 160 4.12 -6.38 0.29
N ALA A 161 5.23 -6.99 0.70
CA ALA A 161 5.19 -8.34 1.22
C ALA A 161 4.37 -8.40 2.52
N PRO A 162 3.55 -9.44 2.73
CA PRO A 162 2.89 -9.66 4.00
C PRO A 162 3.93 -9.95 5.10
N LYS A 163 3.61 -9.60 6.33
CA LYS A 163 4.38 -10.08 7.48
C LYS A 163 4.04 -11.55 7.71
N MET A 164 5.05 -12.34 7.97
CA MET A 164 4.83 -13.70 8.46
C MET A 164 4.31 -13.60 9.90
N ASP A 165 3.23 -14.28 10.21
CA ASP A 165 2.79 -14.42 11.59
C ASP A 165 3.81 -15.35 12.29
N ASP A 166 4.34 -14.93 13.43
CA ASP A 166 5.37 -15.66 14.18
C ASP A 166 4.90 -17.06 14.64
N ASP A 167 3.62 -17.38 14.49
CA ASP A 167 3.03 -18.66 14.86
C ASP A 167 3.32 -19.81 13.85
N GLU A 168 3.77 -19.53 12.64
CA GLU A 168 4.14 -20.57 11.65
C GLU A 168 5.63 -20.97 11.71
N ALA A 169 6.49 -20.17 12.34
CA ALA A 169 7.92 -20.45 12.44
C ALA A 169 8.30 -21.59 13.40
N SER A 170 7.36 -22.11 14.18
CA SER A 170 7.62 -23.16 15.19
C SER A 170 7.41 -24.60 14.70
N ASN A 171 6.87 -24.82 13.50
CA ASN A 171 6.53 -26.17 13.02
C ASN A 171 7.54 -26.78 12.02
N ASP A 172 8.53 -26.03 11.53
CA ASP A 172 9.52 -26.55 10.57
C ASP A 172 10.88 -26.92 11.20
N ALA A 173 11.00 -26.81 12.53
CA ALA A 173 12.24 -27.15 13.24
C ALA A 173 12.26 -28.59 13.83
N GLU A 174 11.22 -29.38 13.64
CA GLU A 174 11.19 -30.81 14.07
C GLU A 174 10.73 -31.73 12.92
N LYS A 175 11.58 -31.89 11.89
CA LYS A 175 11.59 -33.10 11.05
C LYS A 175 12.97 -33.36 10.48
#